data_a8f354d14fd51bca8d5b54dd8cf653b4
#
_entry.id   a8f354d14fd51bca8d5b54dd8cf653b4
#
_cell.length_a   1.000
_cell.length_b   1.000
_cell.length_c   1.000
_cell.angle_alpha   90.00
_cell.angle_beta   90.00
_cell.angle_gamma   90.00
#
_symmetry.space_group_name_H-M   'P 1'
#
loop_
_entity.id
_entity.type
_entity.pdbx_description
1 polymer ?
#
loop_
_entity_poly.entity_id
_entity_poly.type
_entity_poly.pdbx_seq_one_letter_code
_entity_poly.pdbx_strand_id
1 'polypeptide(L)'
;MALPDISSLSTIASIGGGPISGGWTAHFLARGFDVRAYIHDPAEETAFRDIIETAWPCLIELGLASTASFDRLVVTSNLEEAVAGAEFIQESAVEQLEEKQALYQKLGNIVGADIIIASSTSGLLMSDIQQRCDVATRTLVG
;
A
#
# COMPACT_ATOMS: atom_id res chain seq x y z
N MET A 1 -0.42 -23.95 -0.25
CA MET A 1 -1.17 -22.68 -0.27
C MET A 1 -1.02 -22.07 -1.63
N ALA A 2 -2.10 -21.91 -2.38
CA ALA A 2 -2.05 -21.29 -3.70
C ALA A 2 -1.87 -19.78 -3.55
N LEU A 3 -0.96 -19.20 -4.32
CA LEU A 3 -0.88 -17.73 -4.46
C LEU A 3 -2.14 -17.26 -5.21
N PRO A 4 -2.68 -16.08 -4.87
CA PRO A 4 -3.78 -15.51 -5.65
C PRO A 4 -3.36 -15.32 -7.10
N ASP A 5 -4.29 -15.51 -8.02
CA ASP A 5 -4.06 -15.17 -9.43
C ASP A 5 -3.93 -13.65 -9.53
N ILE A 6 -2.77 -13.17 -9.96
CA ILE A 6 -2.49 -11.74 -10.10
C ILE A 6 -3.52 -11.06 -11.02
N SER A 7 -4.02 -11.79 -12.01
CA SER A 7 -5.04 -11.26 -12.93
C SER A 7 -6.41 -11.02 -12.30
N SER A 8 -6.65 -11.59 -11.13
CA SER A 8 -7.90 -11.41 -10.37
C SER A 8 -7.84 -10.28 -9.33
N LEU A 9 -6.66 -9.73 -9.06
CA LEU A 9 -6.51 -8.64 -8.11
C LEU A 9 -7.22 -7.39 -8.63
N SER A 10 -8.00 -6.75 -7.76
CA SER A 10 -8.77 -5.54 -8.09
C SER A 10 -8.49 -4.39 -7.13
N THR A 11 -8.28 -4.68 -5.84
CA THR A 11 -8.16 -3.68 -4.79
C THR A 11 -6.83 -3.82 -4.04
N ILE A 12 -6.10 -2.72 -3.98
CA ILE A 12 -4.80 -2.63 -3.30
C ILE A 12 -4.86 -1.57 -2.20
N ALA A 13 -4.30 -1.89 -1.04
CA ALA A 13 -4.04 -0.90 0.00
C ALA A 13 -2.60 -0.38 -0.11
N SER A 14 -2.43 0.93 -0.09
CA SER A 14 -1.14 1.61 -0.02
C SER A 14 -1.02 2.33 1.32
N ILE A 15 0.02 1.99 2.10
CA ILE A 15 0.18 2.51 3.47
C ILE A 15 1.36 3.45 3.52
N GLY A 16 1.11 4.71 3.84
CA GLY A 16 2.08 5.80 3.96
C GLY A 16 1.66 7.04 3.18
N GLY A 17 2.11 8.21 3.61
CA GLY A 17 1.79 9.52 3.01
C GLY A 17 2.95 10.14 2.22
N GLY A 18 4.09 9.48 2.15
CA GLY A 18 5.31 10.03 1.53
C GLY A 18 5.45 9.72 0.03
N PRO A 19 6.58 10.15 -0.56
CA PRO A 19 6.83 10.00 -2.01
C PRO A 19 6.82 8.56 -2.50
N ILE A 20 7.33 7.61 -1.71
CA ILE A 20 7.36 6.19 -2.09
C ILE A 20 5.93 5.65 -2.18
N SER A 21 5.11 5.88 -1.17
CA SER A 21 3.70 5.47 -1.17
C SER A 21 2.92 6.14 -2.31
N GLY A 22 3.14 7.45 -2.53
CA GLY A 22 2.52 8.20 -3.63
C GLY A 22 2.90 7.63 -5.00
N GLY A 23 4.17 7.26 -5.20
CA GLY A 23 4.66 6.62 -6.42
C GLY A 23 4.00 5.25 -6.67
N TRP A 24 3.93 4.39 -5.66
CA TRP A 24 3.22 3.12 -5.75
C TRP A 24 1.73 3.31 -6.03
N THR A 25 1.09 4.24 -5.32
CA THR A 25 -0.33 4.57 -5.54
C THR A 25 -0.59 5.01 -6.98
N ALA A 26 0.23 5.93 -7.51
CA ALA A 26 0.13 6.36 -8.90
C ALA A 26 0.30 5.19 -9.88
N HIS A 27 1.27 4.31 -9.63
CA HIS A 27 1.50 3.13 -10.47
C HIS A 27 0.30 2.19 -10.46
N PHE A 28 -0.27 1.88 -9.30
CA PHE A 28 -1.44 0.99 -9.21
C PHE A 28 -2.67 1.59 -9.91
N LEU A 29 -2.93 2.89 -9.73
CA LEU A 29 -4.00 3.59 -10.45
C LEU A 29 -3.79 3.55 -11.97
N ALA A 30 -2.56 3.74 -12.42
CA ALA A 30 -2.20 3.66 -13.85
C ALA A 30 -2.42 2.26 -14.43
N ARG A 31 -2.36 1.22 -13.61
CA ARG A 31 -2.68 -0.17 -13.97
C ARG A 31 -4.14 -0.52 -13.80
N GLY A 32 -4.99 0.42 -13.37
CA GLY A 32 -6.43 0.27 -13.28
C GLY A 32 -6.94 -0.39 -12.01
N PHE A 33 -6.13 -0.50 -10.97
CA PHE A 33 -6.55 -0.98 -9.66
C PHE A 33 -7.36 0.07 -8.90
N ASP A 34 -8.26 -0.39 -8.05
CA ASP A 34 -8.82 0.42 -6.98
C ASP A 34 -7.78 0.53 -5.86
N VAL A 35 -7.43 1.75 -5.46
CA VAL A 35 -6.42 1.97 -4.44
C VAL A 35 -7.02 2.65 -3.22
N ARG A 36 -6.79 2.07 -2.06
CA ARG A 36 -7.11 2.65 -0.76
C ARG A 36 -5.81 3.05 -0.07
N ALA A 37 -5.57 4.35 0.00
CA ALA A 37 -4.36 4.89 0.60
C ALA A 37 -4.60 5.31 2.05
N TYR A 38 -3.82 4.74 2.95
CA TYR A 38 -3.75 5.17 4.34
C TYR A 38 -2.67 6.22 4.51
N ILE A 39 -3.05 7.39 5.02
CA ILE A 39 -2.14 8.44 5.48
C ILE A 39 -2.38 8.70 6.96
N HIS A 40 -1.31 8.91 7.73
CA HIS A 40 -1.44 9.08 9.17
C HIS A 40 -2.12 10.40 9.56
N ASP A 41 -1.77 11.48 8.88
CA ASP A 41 -2.33 12.81 9.11
C ASP A 41 -3.22 13.24 7.92
N PRO A 42 -4.53 13.44 8.14
CA PRO A 42 -5.43 13.92 7.08
C PRO A 42 -5.01 15.25 6.45
N ALA A 43 -4.26 16.09 7.19
CA ALA A 43 -3.75 17.35 6.65
C ALA A 43 -2.73 17.17 5.51
N GLU A 44 -2.13 16.00 5.40
CA GLU A 44 -1.17 15.66 4.33
C GLU A 44 -1.84 15.20 3.02
N GLU A 45 -3.17 15.05 2.98
CA GLU A 45 -3.86 14.50 1.81
C GLU A 45 -3.60 15.29 0.53
N THR A 46 -3.62 16.62 0.59
CA THR A 46 -3.35 17.46 -0.59
C THR A 46 -1.95 17.23 -1.13
N ALA A 47 -0.93 17.24 -0.26
CA ALA A 47 0.44 16.98 -0.65
C ALA A 47 0.62 15.56 -1.21
N PHE A 48 -0.06 14.58 -0.64
CA PHE A 48 -0.04 13.20 -1.13
C PHE A 48 -0.65 13.08 -2.53
N ARG A 49 -1.77 13.73 -2.79
CA ARG A 49 -2.39 13.78 -4.13
C ARG A 49 -1.50 14.48 -5.15
N ASP A 50 -0.82 15.56 -4.77
CA ASP A 50 0.13 16.28 -5.64
C ASP A 50 1.29 15.37 -6.08
N ILE A 51 1.78 14.48 -5.21
CA ILE A 51 2.79 13.48 -5.56
C ILE A 51 2.28 12.56 -6.68
N ILE A 52 1.05 12.06 -6.55
CA ILE A 52 0.42 11.16 -7.52
C ILE A 52 0.24 11.87 -8.87
N GLU A 53 -0.27 13.10 -8.85
CA GLU A 53 -0.47 13.90 -10.06
C GLU A 53 0.85 14.23 -10.75
N THR A 54 1.91 14.51 -9.99
CA THR A 54 3.25 14.77 -10.53
C THR A 54 3.83 13.56 -11.26
N ALA A 55 3.54 12.33 -10.80
CA ALA A 55 3.99 11.11 -11.45
C ALA A 55 3.20 10.75 -12.73
N TRP A 56 1.99 11.27 -12.89
CA TRP A 56 1.05 10.84 -13.92
C TRP A 56 1.52 11.04 -15.36
N PRO A 57 2.15 12.16 -15.75
CA PRO A 57 2.66 12.33 -17.11
C PRO A 57 3.61 11.22 -17.56
N CYS A 58 4.52 10.80 -16.68
CA CYS A 58 5.45 9.69 -16.99
C CYS A 58 4.69 8.35 -17.17
N LEU A 59 3.64 8.14 -16.39
CA LEU A 59 2.82 6.93 -16.48
C LEU A 59 1.99 6.90 -17.78
N ILE A 60 1.54 8.06 -18.27
CA ILE A 60 0.90 8.18 -19.59
C ILE A 60 1.87 7.73 -20.70
N GLU A 61 3.13 8.19 -20.65
CA GLU A 61 4.15 7.80 -21.63
C GLU A 61 4.45 6.28 -21.61
N LEU A 62 4.40 5.66 -20.41
CA LEU A 62 4.57 4.22 -20.23
C LEU A 62 3.34 3.40 -20.64
N GLY A 63 2.22 4.04 -20.86
CA GLY A 63 0.94 3.42 -21.22
C GLY A 63 0.06 3.11 -20.02
N LEU A 64 -1.14 3.69 -20.02
CA LEU A 64 -2.16 3.47 -19.00
C LEU A 64 -3.03 2.26 -19.35
N ALA A 65 -3.54 1.57 -18.33
CA ALA A 65 -4.64 0.64 -18.50
C ALA A 65 -5.91 1.40 -18.93
N SER A 66 -6.81 0.75 -19.64
CA SER A 66 -8.07 1.35 -20.09
C SER A 66 -8.97 1.83 -18.96
N THR A 67 -8.79 1.26 -17.77
CA THR A 67 -9.54 1.57 -16.54
C THR A 67 -8.78 2.52 -15.61
N ALA A 68 -7.60 3.02 -16.00
CA ALA A 68 -6.82 3.94 -15.19
C ALA A 68 -7.57 5.25 -14.91
N SER A 69 -7.72 5.61 -13.64
CA SER A 69 -8.43 6.83 -13.23
C SER A 69 -8.05 7.23 -11.81
N PHE A 70 -7.97 8.53 -11.55
CA PHE A 70 -7.88 9.06 -10.18
C PHE A 70 -9.14 8.81 -9.34
N ASP A 71 -10.30 8.59 -9.99
CA ASP A 71 -11.55 8.27 -9.29
C ASP A 71 -11.51 6.93 -8.55
N ARG A 72 -10.50 6.10 -8.85
CA ARG A 72 -10.23 4.82 -8.17
C ARG A 72 -9.43 4.97 -6.88
N LEU A 73 -9.06 6.20 -6.51
CA LEU A 73 -8.32 6.49 -5.28
C LEU A 73 -9.26 6.91 -4.15
N VAL A 74 -9.18 6.19 -3.04
CA VAL A 74 -9.74 6.60 -1.75
C VAL A 74 -8.59 6.86 -0.79
N VAL A 75 -8.53 8.04 -0.20
CA VAL A 75 -7.56 8.39 0.85
C VAL A 75 -8.28 8.41 2.19
N THR A 76 -7.71 7.78 3.20
CA THR A 76 -8.27 7.72 4.55
C THR A 76 -7.17 7.75 5.61
N SER A 77 -7.49 8.24 6.80
CA SER A 77 -6.65 8.12 8.00
C SER A 77 -7.09 6.99 8.94
N ASN A 78 -8.01 6.15 8.49
CA ASN A 78 -8.45 4.95 9.19
C ASN A 78 -7.81 3.72 8.54
N LEU A 79 -6.91 3.05 9.28
CA LEU A 79 -6.18 1.89 8.77
C LEU A 79 -7.12 0.72 8.42
N GLU A 80 -8.15 0.47 9.22
CA GLU A 80 -9.12 -0.60 8.99
C GLU A 80 -9.90 -0.36 7.69
N GLU A 81 -10.30 0.89 7.42
CA GLU A 81 -10.95 1.25 6.15
C GLU A 81 -10.02 1.07 4.95
N ALA A 82 -8.75 1.44 5.10
CA ALA A 82 -7.79 1.32 4.01
C ALA A 82 -7.56 -0.14 3.60
N VAL A 83 -7.50 -1.07 4.56
CA VAL A 83 -7.22 -2.48 4.26
C VAL A 83 -8.48 -3.33 4.06
N ALA A 84 -9.68 -2.78 4.31
CA ALA A 84 -10.92 -3.52 4.15
C ALA A 84 -11.13 -3.96 2.69
N GLY A 85 -11.12 -5.27 2.45
CA GLY A 85 -11.25 -5.86 1.12
C GLY A 85 -10.04 -5.69 0.21
N ALA A 86 -8.90 -5.21 0.72
CA ALA A 86 -7.67 -5.21 -0.03
C ALA A 86 -7.15 -6.64 -0.22
N GLU A 87 -6.66 -6.94 -1.40
CA GLU A 87 -6.13 -8.24 -1.81
C GLU A 87 -4.59 -8.26 -1.77
N PHE A 88 -3.98 -7.08 -1.71
CA PHE A 88 -2.55 -6.86 -1.56
C PHE A 88 -2.32 -5.55 -0.80
N ILE A 89 -1.27 -5.49 0.01
CA ILE A 89 -0.89 -4.31 0.78
C ILE A 89 0.54 -3.93 0.44
N GLN A 90 0.75 -2.69 -0.03
CA GLN A 90 2.06 -2.07 -0.18
C GLN A 90 2.31 -1.13 1.00
N GLU A 91 3.28 -1.43 1.84
CA GLU A 91 3.66 -0.62 2.99
C GLU A 91 4.90 0.22 2.67
N SER A 92 4.78 1.51 2.81
CA SER A 92 5.84 2.51 2.63
C SER A 92 5.76 3.58 3.72
N ALA A 93 5.49 3.16 4.96
CA ALA A 93 5.45 4.01 6.13
C ALA A 93 6.87 4.42 6.57
N VAL A 94 6.94 5.24 7.64
CA VAL A 94 8.21 5.75 8.15
C VAL A 94 9.23 4.63 8.45
N GLU A 95 10.49 4.86 8.09
CA GLU A 95 11.58 3.88 8.21
C GLU A 95 12.13 3.83 9.65
N GLN A 96 11.26 3.44 10.59
CA GLN A 96 11.57 3.24 12.00
C GLN A 96 11.03 1.89 12.46
N LEU A 97 11.91 1.05 13.03
CA LEU A 97 11.59 -0.33 13.36
C LEU A 97 10.38 -0.44 14.30
N GLU A 98 10.36 0.32 15.38
CA GLU A 98 9.28 0.27 16.37
C GLU A 98 7.92 0.66 15.78
N GLU A 99 7.90 1.70 14.92
CA GLU A 99 6.70 2.15 14.22
C GLU A 99 6.19 1.08 13.24
N LYS A 100 7.10 0.47 12.48
CA LYS A 100 6.75 -0.63 11.58
C LYS A 100 6.26 -1.86 12.35
N GLN A 101 6.90 -2.22 13.46
CA GLN A 101 6.43 -3.33 14.31
C GLN A 101 5.02 -3.09 14.85
N ALA A 102 4.73 -1.86 15.30
CA ALA A 102 3.40 -1.49 15.77
C ALA A 102 2.35 -1.53 14.65
N LEU A 103 2.71 -1.06 13.46
CA LEU A 103 1.85 -1.12 12.26
C LEU A 103 1.57 -2.58 11.87
N TYR A 104 2.60 -3.42 11.78
CA TYR A 104 2.46 -4.83 11.39
C TYR A 104 1.68 -5.65 12.41
N GLN A 105 1.81 -5.33 13.70
CA GLN A 105 0.96 -5.92 14.73
C GLN A 105 -0.52 -5.58 14.51
N LYS A 106 -0.84 -4.32 14.20
CA LYS A 106 -2.21 -3.91 13.88
C LYS A 106 -2.71 -4.60 12.60
N LEU A 107 -1.90 -4.61 11.55
CA LEU A 107 -2.25 -5.27 10.29
C LEU A 107 -2.52 -6.77 10.51
N GLY A 108 -1.69 -7.46 11.27
CA GLY A 108 -1.88 -8.88 11.59
C GLY A 108 -3.21 -9.20 12.26
N ASN A 109 -3.78 -8.23 12.99
CA ASN A 109 -5.08 -8.40 13.66
C ASN A 109 -6.29 -8.12 12.76
N ILE A 110 -6.12 -7.34 11.70
CA ILE A 110 -7.24 -6.82 10.89
C ILE A 110 -7.28 -7.37 9.46
N VAL A 111 -6.17 -7.94 8.97
CA VAL A 111 -6.13 -8.50 7.61
C VAL A 111 -6.25 -10.02 7.62
N GLY A 112 -6.78 -10.58 6.53
CA GLY A 112 -6.86 -12.03 6.35
C GLY A 112 -5.49 -12.68 6.19
N ALA A 113 -5.38 -13.96 6.61
CA ALA A 113 -4.14 -14.72 6.54
C ALA A 113 -3.61 -14.94 5.10
N ASP A 114 -4.43 -14.70 4.09
CA ASP A 114 -4.06 -14.83 2.68
C ASP A 114 -3.54 -13.55 2.04
N ILE A 115 -3.60 -12.42 2.75
CA ILE A 115 -3.17 -11.13 2.23
C ILE A 115 -1.65 -10.98 2.31
N ILE A 116 -1.04 -10.63 1.18
CA ILE A 116 0.39 -10.33 1.13
C ILE A 116 0.62 -8.89 1.55
N ILE A 117 1.59 -8.68 2.44
CA ILE A 117 2.06 -7.36 2.86
C ILE A 117 3.50 -7.20 2.40
N ALA A 118 3.71 -6.33 1.42
CA ALA A 118 5.04 -5.98 0.91
C ALA A 118 5.50 -4.65 1.51
N SER A 119 6.71 -4.61 2.06
CA SER A 119 7.32 -3.40 2.58
C SER A 119 8.32 -2.81 1.62
N SER A 120 8.30 -1.49 1.45
CA SER A 120 9.34 -0.73 0.73
C SER A 120 10.56 -0.42 1.60
N THR A 121 10.74 -1.10 2.71
CA THR A 121 11.94 -0.91 3.54
C THR A 121 13.21 -1.25 2.77
N SER A 122 14.27 -0.47 2.94
CA SER A 122 15.56 -0.71 2.34
C SER A 122 16.65 -1.09 3.35
N GLY A 123 16.43 -0.83 4.63
CA GLY A 123 17.44 -1.00 5.67
C GLY A 123 17.01 -1.88 6.85
N LEU A 124 15.74 -2.19 6.98
CA LEU A 124 15.21 -3.00 8.07
C LEU A 124 14.96 -4.44 7.61
N LEU A 125 15.31 -5.41 8.44
CA LEU A 125 15.04 -6.81 8.14
C LEU A 125 13.55 -7.11 8.35
N MET A 126 12.92 -7.80 7.41
CA MET A 126 11.52 -8.21 7.57
C MET A 126 11.32 -9.10 8.79
N SER A 127 12.28 -9.95 9.13
CA SER A 127 12.26 -10.77 10.35
C SER A 127 12.12 -9.95 11.63
N ASP A 128 12.63 -8.73 11.64
CA ASP A 128 12.52 -7.83 12.79
C ASP A 128 11.19 -7.06 12.77
N ILE A 129 10.77 -6.59 11.60
CA ILE A 129 9.50 -5.88 11.41
C ILE A 129 8.31 -6.77 11.82
N GLN A 130 8.32 -8.03 11.40
CA GLN A 130 7.19 -8.95 11.56
C GLN A 130 7.10 -9.65 12.92
N GLN A 131 7.99 -9.37 13.87
CA GLN A 131 8.07 -10.10 15.16
C GLN A 131 6.75 -10.16 15.93
N ARG A 132 5.87 -9.18 15.76
CA ARG A 132 4.57 -9.09 16.43
C ARG A 132 3.39 -9.24 15.46
N CYS A 133 3.64 -9.74 14.25
CA CYS A 133 2.64 -9.86 13.21
C CYS A 133 2.10 -11.30 13.14
N ASP A 134 0.81 -11.49 13.35
CA ASP A 134 0.19 -12.82 13.30
C ASP A 134 0.15 -13.42 11.88
N VAL A 135 0.33 -12.59 10.83
CA VAL A 135 0.40 -13.00 9.44
C VAL A 135 1.83 -12.93 8.88
N ALA A 136 2.85 -13.14 9.74
CA ALA A 136 4.26 -13.02 9.39
C ALA A 136 4.69 -13.82 8.15
N THR A 137 4.07 -14.97 7.89
CA THR A 137 4.37 -15.79 6.71
C THR A 137 3.96 -15.17 5.37
N ARG A 138 3.24 -14.06 5.40
CA ARG A 138 2.77 -13.31 4.23
C ARG A 138 3.43 -11.95 4.07
N THR A 139 4.44 -11.67 4.88
CA THR A 139 5.19 -10.40 4.83
C THR A 139 6.49 -10.59 4.06
N LEU A 140 6.83 -9.60 3.24
CA LEU A 140 8.07 -9.60 2.46
C LEU A 140 8.59 -8.17 2.24
N VAL A 141 9.84 -8.04 1.81
CA VAL A 141 10.40 -6.80 1.27
C VAL A 141 10.22 -6.82 -0.24
N GLY A 142 9.65 -5.77 -0.82
CA GLY A 142 9.35 -5.65 -2.25
C GLY A 142 9.52 -4.24 -2.78
#